data_09cd46b7ba6ad239b71db66e2db54196
#
_entry.id   09cd46b7ba6ad239b71db66e2db54196
#
_cell.length_a   1.000
_cell.length_b   1.000
_cell.length_c   1.000
_cell.angle_alpha   90.00
_cell.angle_beta   90.00
_cell.angle_gamma   90.00
#
_symmetry.space_group_name_H-M   'P 1'
#
loop_
_entity.id
_entity.type
_entity.pdbx_description
1 polymer ?
#
loop_
_entity_poly.entity_id
_entity_poly.type
_entity_poly.pdbx_seq_one_letter_code
_entity_poly.pdbx_strand_id
1 'polypeptide(L)'
;MDKDLEIIKSKVLGSMLGGAIGDAMGYQIEFDRGIKEREVTKYKNNFGMISDDTQMSLFTANSLIWCSTRFQLRGIGPNLPVATHESYLDWLDCMNGKEHKTKYMRSWIKDLDGLKHSRAPGRTCISSLMSGKMGTIEEPINDSKGCGGVMRVAPIGLSIDITRGGVGIAAAENNAITHGHPLGIISSYILATMISNIVYENSDIEDALNLSLIHISEPTRH
;
A
#
# COMPACT_ATOMS: atom_id res chain seq x y z
N MET A 1 -19.66 19.32 -9.51
CA MET A 1 -19.75 18.07 -8.73
C MET A 1 -19.42 16.82 -9.56
N ASP A 2 -20.09 16.55 -10.69
CA ASP A 2 -19.77 15.35 -11.51
C ASP A 2 -18.38 15.42 -12.16
N LYS A 3 -17.95 16.59 -12.67
CA LYS A 3 -16.68 16.75 -13.36
C LYS A 3 -15.48 16.56 -12.41
N ASP A 4 -15.55 17.06 -11.20
CA ASP A 4 -14.49 16.94 -10.20
C ASP A 4 -14.35 15.47 -9.75
N LEU A 5 -15.48 14.78 -9.58
CA LEU A 5 -15.49 13.36 -9.24
C LEU A 5 -14.86 12.50 -10.35
N GLU A 6 -15.15 12.78 -11.61
CA GLU A 6 -14.53 12.06 -12.74
C GLU A 6 -13.02 12.31 -12.84
N ILE A 7 -12.56 13.52 -12.53
CA ILE A 7 -11.12 13.83 -12.45
C ILE A 7 -10.47 13.01 -11.32
N ILE A 8 -11.06 12.97 -10.13
CA ILE A 8 -10.55 12.18 -9.01
C ILE A 8 -10.51 10.69 -9.37
N LYS A 9 -11.58 10.14 -9.93
CA LYS A 9 -11.62 8.73 -10.39
C LYS A 9 -10.50 8.44 -11.39
N SER A 10 -10.28 9.34 -12.36
CA SER A 10 -9.20 9.21 -13.34
C SER A 10 -7.82 9.19 -12.68
N LYS A 11 -7.58 10.08 -11.70
CA LYS A 11 -6.32 10.12 -10.96
C LYS A 11 -6.10 8.86 -10.11
N VAL A 12 -7.15 8.38 -9.42
CA VAL A 12 -7.10 7.14 -8.62
C VAL A 12 -6.77 5.95 -9.52
N LEU A 13 -7.49 5.80 -10.63
CA LEU A 13 -7.23 4.73 -11.60
C LEU A 13 -5.83 4.84 -12.20
N GLY A 14 -5.40 6.06 -12.57
CA GLY A 14 -4.06 6.33 -13.09
C GLY A 14 -2.95 5.97 -12.10
N SER A 15 -3.12 6.27 -10.81
CA SER A 15 -2.16 5.91 -9.76
C SER A 15 -2.04 4.40 -9.59
N MET A 16 -3.17 3.68 -9.48
CA MET A 16 -3.17 2.22 -9.28
C MET A 16 -2.65 1.47 -10.51
N LEU A 17 -3.09 1.86 -11.72
CA LEU A 17 -2.61 1.25 -12.95
C LEU A 17 -1.15 1.60 -13.24
N GLY A 18 -0.75 2.85 -13.02
CA GLY A 18 0.64 3.30 -13.18
C GLY A 18 1.60 2.55 -12.26
N GLY A 19 1.20 2.34 -11.00
CA GLY A 19 1.94 1.51 -10.05
C GLY A 19 2.09 0.06 -10.54
N ALA A 20 0.99 -0.56 -10.98
CA ALA A 20 1.01 -1.93 -11.50
C ALA A 20 1.84 -2.07 -12.80
N ILE A 21 1.81 -1.06 -13.67
CA ILE A 21 2.64 -1.02 -14.88
C ILE A 21 4.12 -0.91 -14.50
N GLY A 22 4.46 0.00 -13.57
CA GLY A 22 5.82 0.18 -13.09
C GLY A 22 6.38 -1.09 -12.43
N ASP A 23 5.60 -1.72 -11.56
CA ASP A 23 5.90 -3.02 -10.95
C ASP A 23 6.15 -4.09 -12.01
N ALA A 24 5.22 -4.27 -12.95
CA ALA A 24 5.36 -5.28 -13.99
C ALA A 24 6.54 -5.03 -14.95
N MET A 25 6.95 -3.80 -15.14
CA MET A 25 8.16 -3.44 -15.89
C MET A 25 9.42 -3.74 -15.07
N GLY A 26 9.45 -3.33 -13.80
CA GLY A 26 10.58 -3.54 -12.89
C GLY A 26 10.82 -5.01 -12.56
N TYR A 27 9.75 -5.76 -12.31
CA TYR A 27 9.82 -7.18 -11.93
C TYR A 27 10.58 -8.07 -12.94
N GLN A 28 10.55 -7.70 -14.22
CA GLN A 28 11.28 -8.45 -15.27
C GLN A 28 12.79 -8.43 -15.11
N ILE A 29 13.32 -7.42 -14.41
CA ILE A 29 14.76 -7.17 -14.29
C ILE A 29 15.24 -7.18 -12.83
N GLU A 30 14.34 -7.28 -11.86
CA GLU A 30 14.62 -7.18 -10.42
C GLU A 30 15.74 -8.12 -9.96
N PHE A 31 15.80 -9.34 -10.50
CA PHE A 31 16.79 -10.36 -10.12
C PHE A 31 17.96 -10.46 -11.10
N ASP A 32 18.01 -9.61 -12.12
CA ASP A 32 19.10 -9.62 -13.12
C ASP A 32 20.27 -8.75 -12.67
N ARG A 33 21.24 -9.37 -12.01
CA ARG A 33 22.43 -8.70 -11.45
C ARG A 33 23.40 -8.12 -12.50
N GLY A 34 23.23 -8.42 -13.77
CA GLY A 34 24.09 -7.97 -14.88
C GLY A 34 23.69 -6.64 -15.49
N ILE A 35 22.53 -6.08 -15.08
CA ILE A 35 21.96 -4.88 -15.70
C ILE A 35 22.35 -3.65 -14.90
N LYS A 36 23.23 -2.82 -15.45
CA LYS A 36 23.55 -1.51 -14.88
C LYS A 36 22.64 -0.41 -15.38
N GLU A 37 22.19 -0.48 -16.63
CA GLU A 37 21.27 0.48 -17.26
C GLU A 37 20.51 -0.27 -18.35
N ARG A 38 19.22 -0.53 -18.16
CA ARG A 38 18.32 -1.02 -19.21
C ARG A 38 17.04 -0.24 -19.20
N GLU A 39 16.71 0.32 -20.32
CA GLU A 39 15.38 0.82 -20.59
C GLU A 39 14.45 -0.37 -20.86
N VAL A 40 13.50 -0.61 -19.94
CA VAL A 40 12.47 -1.63 -20.12
C VAL A 40 11.30 -1.01 -20.88
N THR A 41 11.27 -1.18 -22.18
CA THR A 41 10.23 -0.61 -23.06
C THR A 41 9.15 -1.61 -23.43
N LYS A 42 9.33 -2.89 -23.15
CA LYS A 42 8.39 -3.98 -23.51
C LYS A 42 8.34 -5.06 -22.44
N TYR A 43 7.17 -5.64 -22.27
CA TYR A 43 7.02 -6.84 -21.44
C TYR A 43 7.59 -8.06 -22.14
N LYS A 44 8.25 -8.94 -21.39
CA LYS A 44 8.60 -10.29 -21.86
C LYS A 44 7.29 -11.01 -22.26
N ASN A 45 7.28 -11.63 -23.44
CA ASN A 45 6.11 -12.34 -23.96
C ASN A 45 4.85 -11.47 -24.17
N ASN A 46 5.00 -10.15 -24.33
CA ASN A 46 3.90 -9.20 -24.49
C ASN A 46 2.88 -9.23 -23.33
N PHE A 47 3.31 -9.64 -22.12
CA PHE A 47 2.45 -9.78 -20.96
C PHE A 47 3.11 -9.17 -19.72
N GLY A 48 2.45 -8.20 -19.08
CA GLY A 48 2.89 -7.59 -17.82
C GLY A 48 2.54 -8.47 -16.63
N MET A 49 3.56 -8.97 -15.93
CA MET A 49 3.38 -9.75 -14.70
C MET A 49 3.69 -8.87 -13.49
N ILE A 50 2.72 -8.68 -12.62
CA ILE A 50 2.86 -7.92 -11.37
C ILE A 50 3.58 -8.75 -10.30
N SER A 51 4.26 -8.09 -9.36
CA SER A 51 4.89 -8.70 -8.18
C SER A 51 4.04 -8.54 -6.91
N ASP A 52 4.65 -8.77 -5.73
CA ASP A 52 4.06 -8.51 -4.43
C ASP A 52 3.77 -7.03 -4.19
N ASP A 53 4.46 -6.10 -4.85
CA ASP A 53 4.21 -4.66 -4.77
C ASP A 53 2.75 -4.34 -5.12
N THR A 54 2.30 -4.76 -6.29
CA THR A 54 0.90 -4.56 -6.70
C THR A 54 -0.06 -5.43 -5.89
N GLN A 55 0.30 -6.69 -5.61
CA GLN A 55 -0.54 -7.57 -4.81
C GLN A 55 -0.85 -6.94 -3.44
N MET A 56 0.16 -6.53 -2.68
CA MET A 56 -0.05 -5.93 -1.36
C MET A 56 -0.77 -4.57 -1.43
N SER A 57 -0.53 -3.78 -2.48
CA SER A 57 -1.31 -2.56 -2.74
C SER A 57 -2.81 -2.84 -2.89
N LEU A 58 -3.17 -3.88 -3.64
CA LEU A 58 -4.56 -4.30 -3.80
C LEU A 58 -5.18 -4.77 -2.47
N PHE A 59 -4.43 -5.51 -1.65
CA PHE A 59 -4.90 -5.93 -0.33
C PHE A 59 -5.01 -4.76 0.66
N THR A 60 -4.18 -3.71 0.54
CA THR A 60 -4.39 -2.44 1.26
C THR A 60 -5.68 -1.75 0.82
N ALA A 61 -5.91 -1.62 -0.49
CA ALA A 61 -7.15 -1.04 -1.01
C ALA A 61 -8.39 -1.83 -0.54
N ASN A 62 -8.31 -3.16 -0.54
CA ASN A 62 -9.39 -4.01 -0.04
C ASN A 62 -9.71 -3.73 1.44
N SER A 63 -8.71 -3.54 2.30
CA SER A 63 -8.93 -3.20 3.72
C SER A 63 -9.61 -1.85 3.90
N LEU A 64 -9.23 -0.84 3.10
CA LEU A 64 -9.84 0.49 3.11
C LEU A 64 -11.31 0.44 2.69
N ILE A 65 -11.62 -0.26 1.59
CA ILE A 65 -13.00 -0.43 1.10
C ILE A 65 -13.85 -1.16 2.16
N TRP A 66 -13.30 -2.19 2.80
CA TRP A 66 -14.00 -2.91 3.86
C TRP A 66 -14.26 -2.01 5.07
N CYS A 67 -13.27 -1.20 5.50
CA CYS A 67 -13.41 -0.24 6.59
C CYS A 67 -14.50 0.79 6.30
N SER A 68 -14.46 1.39 5.12
CA SER A 68 -15.46 2.36 4.66
C SER A 68 -16.86 1.76 4.64
N THR A 69 -17.02 0.60 4.02
CA THR A 69 -18.29 -0.11 3.93
C THR A 69 -18.85 -0.45 5.31
N ARG A 70 -18.00 -0.92 6.23
CA ARG A 70 -18.40 -1.23 7.60
C ARG A 70 -18.86 0.02 8.36
N PHE A 71 -18.15 1.13 8.21
CA PHE A 71 -18.52 2.40 8.81
C PHE A 71 -19.88 2.87 8.30
N GLN A 72 -20.09 2.87 6.99
CA GLN A 72 -21.36 3.30 6.38
C GLN A 72 -22.56 2.43 6.79
N LEU A 73 -22.34 1.11 6.89
CA LEU A 73 -23.43 0.17 7.22
C LEU A 73 -23.73 0.08 8.73
N ARG A 74 -22.76 0.32 9.60
CA ARG A 74 -22.88 0.04 11.04
C ARG A 74 -22.58 1.24 11.95
N GLY A 75 -22.09 2.35 11.39
CA GLY A 75 -21.69 3.53 12.17
C GLY A 75 -20.47 3.31 13.07
N ILE A 76 -19.76 2.19 12.92
CA ILE A 76 -18.60 1.84 13.76
C ILE A 76 -17.34 1.92 12.92
N GLY A 77 -16.45 2.87 13.26
CA GLY A 77 -15.14 2.98 12.64
C GLY A 77 -14.28 1.75 12.97
N PRO A 78 -13.81 0.98 11.98
CA PRO A 78 -12.88 -0.11 12.22
C PRO A 78 -11.48 0.44 12.50
N ASN A 79 -10.68 -0.34 13.21
CA ASN A 79 -9.25 -0.08 13.33
C ASN A 79 -8.58 -0.45 11.99
N LEU A 80 -8.12 0.55 11.24
CA LEU A 80 -7.53 0.35 9.91
C LEU A 80 -6.27 -0.51 9.94
N PRO A 81 -5.27 -0.31 10.83
CA PRO A 81 -4.12 -1.19 10.94
C PRO A 81 -4.49 -2.66 11.14
N VAL A 82 -5.44 -2.95 12.03
CA VAL A 82 -5.92 -4.32 12.28
C VAL A 82 -6.59 -4.91 11.03
N ALA A 83 -7.48 -4.16 10.38
CA ALA A 83 -8.14 -4.62 9.16
C ALA A 83 -7.12 -4.87 8.04
N THR A 84 -6.08 -4.03 7.94
CA THR A 84 -5.03 -4.19 6.93
C THR A 84 -4.14 -5.39 7.24
N HIS A 85 -3.78 -5.61 8.51
CA HIS A 85 -3.04 -6.80 8.91
C HIS A 85 -3.80 -8.08 8.55
N GLU A 86 -5.10 -8.16 8.84
CA GLU A 86 -5.96 -9.27 8.44
C GLU A 86 -5.99 -9.46 6.91
N SER A 87 -6.06 -8.35 6.14
CA SER A 87 -5.99 -8.40 4.67
C SER A 87 -4.66 -8.97 4.17
N TYR A 88 -3.54 -8.66 4.85
CA TYR A 88 -2.24 -9.21 4.49
C TYR A 88 -2.08 -10.68 4.90
N LEU A 89 -2.74 -11.13 5.96
CA LEU A 89 -2.82 -12.56 6.27
C LEU A 89 -3.60 -13.31 5.17
N ASP A 90 -4.70 -12.74 4.67
CA ASP A 90 -5.41 -13.28 3.51
C ASP A 90 -4.52 -13.34 2.26
N TRP A 91 -3.69 -12.31 2.01
CA TRP A 91 -2.69 -12.32 0.93
C TRP A 91 -1.68 -13.46 1.10
N LEU A 92 -1.11 -13.60 2.30
CA LEU A 92 -0.13 -14.66 2.60
C LEU A 92 -0.71 -16.06 2.37
N ASP A 93 -1.94 -16.30 2.80
CA ASP A 93 -2.60 -17.57 2.64
C ASP A 93 -3.02 -17.84 1.20
N CYS A 94 -3.49 -16.81 0.50
CA CYS A 94 -3.83 -16.86 -0.92
C CYS A 94 -2.63 -17.33 -1.78
N MET A 95 -1.43 -16.76 -1.55
CA MET A 95 -0.20 -17.17 -2.22
C MET A 95 0.20 -18.62 -1.94
N ASN A 96 -0.13 -19.12 -0.75
CA ASN A 96 0.22 -20.47 -0.29
C ASN A 96 -0.87 -21.51 -0.60
N GLY A 97 -1.94 -21.14 -1.29
CA GLY A 97 -3.08 -22.00 -1.59
C GLY A 97 -3.86 -22.45 -0.34
N LYS A 98 -3.78 -21.67 0.76
CA LYS A 98 -4.46 -21.94 2.01
C LYS A 98 -5.71 -21.08 2.14
N GLU A 99 -6.70 -21.59 2.86
CA GLU A 99 -7.86 -20.81 3.28
C GLU A 99 -7.56 -20.19 4.64
N HIS A 100 -7.36 -18.87 4.70
CA HIS A 100 -7.29 -18.17 5.96
C HIS A 100 -8.73 -17.93 6.50
N LYS A 101 -8.94 -18.32 7.74
CA LYS A 101 -10.20 -18.05 8.44
C LYS A 101 -10.01 -16.81 9.30
N THR A 102 -10.03 -15.63 8.67
CA THR A 102 -10.02 -14.39 9.42
C THR A 102 -11.28 -14.28 10.27
N LYS A 103 -11.11 -13.80 11.49
CA LYS A 103 -12.20 -13.63 12.44
C LYS A 103 -13.03 -12.38 12.16
N TYR A 104 -12.43 -11.39 11.51
CA TYR A 104 -12.98 -10.04 11.39
C TYR A 104 -13.25 -9.59 9.97
N MET A 105 -12.48 -10.06 8.99
CA MET A 105 -12.56 -9.62 7.60
C MET A 105 -12.22 -10.77 6.65
N ARG A 106 -12.89 -10.81 5.51
CA ARG A 106 -12.51 -11.67 4.39
C ARG A 106 -12.24 -10.80 3.17
N SER A 107 -11.03 -10.90 2.64
CA SER A 107 -10.67 -10.19 1.41
C SER A 107 -11.38 -10.83 0.21
N TRP A 108 -12.28 -10.08 -0.43
CA TRP A 108 -13.00 -10.57 -1.61
C TRP A 108 -12.09 -10.79 -2.82
N ILE A 109 -10.97 -10.05 -2.89
CA ILE A 109 -9.99 -10.17 -3.98
C ILE A 109 -9.17 -11.46 -3.93
N LYS A 110 -9.10 -12.15 -2.80
CA LYS A 110 -8.32 -13.39 -2.64
C LYS A 110 -8.78 -14.52 -3.57
N ASP A 111 -10.03 -14.45 -4.05
CA ASP A 111 -10.59 -15.44 -4.95
C ASP A 111 -10.16 -15.23 -6.42
N LEU A 112 -9.50 -14.09 -6.73
CA LEU A 112 -8.99 -13.78 -8.06
C LEU A 112 -7.74 -14.63 -8.38
N ASP A 113 -7.79 -15.40 -9.44
CA ASP A 113 -6.70 -16.33 -9.83
C ASP A 113 -5.36 -15.64 -10.03
N GLY A 114 -5.35 -14.40 -10.54
CA GLY A 114 -4.14 -13.61 -10.71
C GLY A 114 -3.38 -13.29 -9.41
N LEU A 115 -4.03 -13.40 -8.25
CA LEU A 115 -3.45 -13.13 -6.93
C LEU A 115 -3.04 -14.40 -6.16
N LYS A 116 -3.39 -15.59 -6.66
CA LYS A 116 -3.09 -16.89 -6.02
C LYS A 116 -1.67 -17.41 -6.28
N HIS A 117 -0.75 -16.56 -6.66
CA HIS A 117 0.61 -16.94 -6.99
C HIS A 117 1.62 -16.14 -6.18
N SER A 118 2.61 -16.84 -5.63
CA SER A 118 3.77 -16.20 -5.02
C SER A 118 4.61 -15.53 -6.12
N ARG A 119 4.84 -14.20 -5.98
CA ARG A 119 5.55 -13.38 -6.97
C ARG A 119 6.56 -12.49 -6.27
N ALA A 120 7.72 -13.04 -6.02
CA ALA A 120 8.86 -12.40 -5.36
C ALA A 120 8.54 -11.76 -3.99
N PRO A 121 7.71 -12.35 -3.12
CA PRO A 121 7.30 -11.71 -1.89
C PRO A 121 8.50 -11.39 -1.00
N GLY A 122 8.54 -10.16 -0.47
CA GLY A 122 9.59 -9.68 0.41
C GLY A 122 9.70 -10.51 1.69
N ARG A 123 10.93 -10.94 2.03
CA ARG A 123 11.17 -11.79 3.20
C ARG A 123 10.67 -11.17 4.51
N THR A 124 10.82 -9.85 4.68
CA THR A 124 10.35 -9.14 5.87
C THR A 124 8.83 -9.19 5.96
N CYS A 125 8.10 -8.98 4.85
CA CYS A 125 6.65 -9.08 4.82
C CYS A 125 6.19 -10.47 5.28
N ILE A 126 6.75 -11.54 4.67
CA ILE A 126 6.41 -12.92 5.01
C ILE A 126 6.73 -13.24 6.47
N SER A 127 7.96 -12.98 6.93
CA SER A 127 8.38 -13.35 8.28
C SER A 127 7.59 -12.60 9.36
N SER A 128 7.27 -11.33 9.13
CA SER A 128 6.45 -10.55 10.05
C SER A 128 5.03 -11.10 10.14
N LEU A 129 4.37 -11.36 9.02
CA LEU A 129 3.01 -11.92 9.01
C LEU A 129 2.96 -13.34 9.57
N MET A 130 3.97 -14.18 9.31
CA MET A 130 4.06 -15.54 9.87
C MET A 130 4.37 -15.56 11.37
N SER A 131 4.85 -14.48 11.96
CA SER A 131 5.13 -14.39 13.40
C SER A 131 3.88 -14.46 14.26
N GLY A 132 2.70 -14.25 13.68
CA GLY A 132 1.42 -14.14 14.40
C GLY A 132 1.28 -12.84 15.22
N LYS A 133 2.19 -11.88 15.02
CA LYS A 133 2.16 -10.56 15.65
C LYS A 133 2.00 -9.47 14.62
N MET A 134 1.35 -8.38 15.01
CA MET A 134 1.27 -7.16 14.23
C MET A 134 2.22 -6.13 14.84
N GLY A 135 3.15 -5.57 14.03
CA GLY A 135 3.98 -4.46 14.48
C GLY A 135 3.18 -3.17 14.56
N THR A 136 3.60 -2.27 15.44
CA THR A 136 3.10 -0.88 15.54
C THR A 136 4.28 0.08 15.53
N ILE A 137 4.00 1.38 15.48
CA ILE A 137 5.04 2.41 15.56
C ILE A 137 5.73 2.36 16.93
N GLU A 138 4.93 2.15 18.01
CA GLU A 138 5.39 2.11 19.39
C GLU A 138 6.07 0.78 19.74
N GLU A 139 5.62 -0.32 19.15
CA GLU A 139 6.15 -1.66 19.37
C GLU A 139 6.58 -2.29 18.03
N PRO A 140 7.75 -1.92 17.50
CA PRO A 140 8.24 -2.42 16.23
C PRO A 140 8.51 -3.93 16.27
N ILE A 141 8.06 -4.67 15.26
CA ILE A 141 8.28 -6.11 15.19
C ILE A 141 9.69 -6.49 14.72
N ASN A 142 10.39 -5.55 14.08
CA ASN A 142 11.76 -5.69 13.58
C ASN A 142 12.37 -4.31 13.31
N ASP A 143 13.64 -4.28 12.85
CA ASP A 143 14.35 -3.05 12.43
C ASP A 143 14.56 -3.03 10.90
N SER A 144 13.62 -3.53 10.12
CA SER A 144 13.72 -3.55 8.66
C SER A 144 13.34 -2.20 8.06
N LYS A 145 14.23 -1.70 7.19
CA LYS A 145 14.05 -0.52 6.34
C LYS A 145 13.81 -0.87 4.87
N GLY A 146 13.39 -2.12 4.60
CA GLY A 146 13.07 -2.56 3.25
C GLY A 146 11.87 -1.81 2.66
N CYS A 147 11.74 -1.83 1.32
CA CYS A 147 10.67 -1.14 0.60
C CYS A 147 9.27 -1.75 0.78
N GLY A 148 9.16 -2.95 1.36
CA GLY A 148 7.90 -3.68 1.45
C GLY A 148 6.78 -2.98 2.24
N GLY A 149 7.11 -1.94 3.03
CA GLY A 149 6.11 -1.08 3.66
C GLY A 149 5.64 0.02 2.72
N VAL A 150 6.58 0.76 2.10
CA VAL A 150 6.27 1.93 1.25
C VAL A 150 5.60 1.56 -0.07
N MET A 151 5.93 0.41 -0.65
CA MET A 151 5.40 -0.04 -1.95
C MET A 151 3.87 -0.16 -2.00
N ARG A 152 3.22 -0.31 -0.86
CA ARG A 152 1.81 -0.66 -0.73
C ARG A 152 0.91 0.44 -0.16
N VAL A 153 1.45 1.64 0.12
CA VAL A 153 0.69 2.71 0.79
C VAL A 153 -0.07 3.64 -0.15
N ALA A 154 0.13 3.53 -1.46
CA ALA A 154 -0.56 4.38 -2.43
C ALA A 154 -2.09 4.41 -2.23
N PRO A 155 -2.80 3.29 -1.98
CA PRO A 155 -4.24 3.32 -1.72
C PRO A 155 -4.65 4.18 -0.52
N ILE A 156 -3.77 4.32 0.49
CA ILE A 156 -4.03 5.18 1.65
C ILE A 156 -4.05 6.65 1.23
N GLY A 157 -3.08 7.07 0.41
CA GLY A 157 -3.05 8.41 -0.17
C GLY A 157 -4.24 8.71 -1.09
N LEU A 158 -4.83 7.67 -1.69
CA LEU A 158 -6.00 7.76 -2.57
C LEU A 158 -7.34 7.69 -1.80
N SER A 159 -7.33 7.40 -0.50
CA SER A 159 -8.57 7.23 0.27
C SER A 159 -9.25 8.57 0.53
N ILE A 160 -10.53 8.64 0.19
CA ILE A 160 -11.38 9.80 0.49
C ILE A 160 -11.88 9.81 1.94
N ASP A 161 -11.91 8.66 2.59
CA ASP A 161 -12.44 8.49 3.95
C ASP A 161 -11.42 8.87 5.05
N ILE A 162 -10.15 9.01 4.68
CA ILE A 162 -9.10 9.46 5.60
C ILE A 162 -8.96 10.99 5.47
N THR A 163 -9.00 11.68 6.59
CA THR A 163 -8.75 13.14 6.58
C THR A 163 -7.37 13.45 6.06
N ARG A 164 -7.19 14.60 5.39
CA ARG A 164 -5.88 14.97 4.81
C ARG A 164 -4.75 14.92 5.83
N GLY A 165 -4.96 15.44 7.04
CA GLY A 165 -3.97 15.36 8.11
C GLY A 165 -3.70 13.96 8.67
N GLY A 166 -4.61 13.00 8.45
CA GLY A 166 -4.48 11.61 8.92
C GLY A 166 -3.79 10.66 7.94
N VAL A 167 -3.68 11.05 6.66
CA VAL A 167 -3.15 10.16 5.59
C VAL A 167 -1.73 9.67 5.89
N GLY A 168 -0.84 10.58 6.26
CA GLY A 168 0.55 10.24 6.58
C GLY A 168 0.66 9.28 7.77
N ILE A 169 -0.10 9.52 8.83
CA ILE A 169 -0.15 8.66 10.02
C ILE A 169 -0.68 7.27 9.65
N ALA A 170 -1.78 7.18 8.92
CA ALA A 170 -2.34 5.91 8.48
C ALA A 170 -1.35 5.09 7.61
N ALA A 171 -0.54 5.77 6.78
CA ALA A 171 0.50 5.13 5.98
C ALA A 171 1.69 4.66 6.84
N ALA A 172 2.08 5.47 7.84
CA ALA A 172 3.11 5.10 8.81
C ALA A 172 2.72 3.86 9.62
N GLU A 173 1.48 3.82 10.13
CA GLU A 173 0.91 2.66 10.82
C GLU A 173 0.84 1.42 9.91
N ASN A 174 0.45 1.61 8.63
CA ASN A 174 0.45 0.53 7.65
C ASN A 174 1.84 -0.07 7.42
N ASN A 175 2.87 0.78 7.31
CA ASN A 175 4.26 0.34 7.20
C ASN A 175 4.68 -0.49 8.43
N ALA A 176 4.36 0.01 9.63
CA ALA A 176 4.76 -0.58 10.90
C ALA A 176 4.22 -2.01 11.10
N ILE A 177 3.13 -2.39 10.45
CA ILE A 177 2.59 -3.77 10.48
C ILE A 177 3.70 -4.81 10.22
N THR A 178 4.64 -4.50 9.32
CA THR A 178 5.69 -5.46 8.91
C THR A 178 7.11 -4.90 8.94
N HIS A 179 7.30 -3.57 8.96
CA HIS A 179 8.61 -2.89 8.89
C HIS A 179 8.71 -1.82 9.97
N GLY A 180 9.58 -2.04 10.94
CA GLY A 180 9.65 -1.20 12.14
C GLY A 180 10.70 -0.08 12.09
N HIS A 181 11.57 -0.03 11.08
CA HIS A 181 12.62 0.99 11.03
C HIS A 181 12.04 2.38 10.72
N PRO A 182 12.46 3.46 11.42
CA PRO A 182 11.93 4.81 11.22
C PRO A 182 11.99 5.31 9.77
N LEU A 183 13.07 5.01 9.04
CA LEU A 183 13.16 5.41 7.62
C LEU A 183 12.09 4.78 6.74
N GLY A 184 11.70 3.52 6.98
CA GLY A 184 10.59 2.90 6.26
C GLY A 184 9.25 3.56 6.60
N ILE A 185 9.03 3.85 7.87
CA ILE A 185 7.82 4.52 8.38
C ILE A 185 7.69 5.92 7.77
N ILE A 186 8.76 6.72 7.82
CA ILE A 186 8.78 8.09 7.26
C ILE A 186 8.58 8.09 5.75
N SER A 187 9.21 7.16 5.02
CA SER A 187 9.04 7.05 3.56
C SER A 187 7.59 6.77 3.17
N SER A 188 6.91 5.92 3.95
CA SER A 188 5.49 5.61 3.73
C SER A 188 4.58 6.81 4.01
N TYR A 189 4.87 7.55 5.10
CA TYR A 189 4.20 8.81 5.43
C TYR A 189 4.29 9.80 4.26
N ILE A 190 5.52 10.07 3.80
CA ILE A 190 5.80 11.02 2.71
C ILE A 190 5.04 10.61 1.44
N LEU A 191 5.20 9.38 0.98
CA LEU A 191 4.60 8.92 -0.27
C LEU A 191 3.07 9.04 -0.27
N ALA A 192 2.41 8.59 0.79
CA ALA A 192 0.96 8.67 0.86
C ALA A 192 0.45 10.12 0.93
N THR A 193 1.15 10.99 1.67
CA THR A 193 0.82 12.42 1.75
C THR A 193 1.00 13.11 0.39
N MET A 194 2.09 12.81 -0.32
CA MET A 194 2.32 13.32 -1.70
C MET A 194 1.19 12.91 -2.63
N ILE A 195 0.83 11.63 -2.65
CA ILE A 195 -0.27 11.11 -3.49
C ILE A 195 -1.57 11.85 -3.16
N SER A 196 -1.88 12.03 -1.89
CA SER A 196 -3.08 12.75 -1.45
C SER A 196 -3.10 14.20 -1.96
N ASN A 197 -1.97 14.93 -1.84
CA ASN A 197 -1.86 16.31 -2.29
C ASN A 197 -2.00 16.42 -3.83
N ILE A 198 -1.37 15.51 -4.59
CA ILE A 198 -1.49 15.48 -6.05
C ILE A 198 -2.93 15.20 -6.50
N VAL A 199 -3.60 14.27 -5.83
CA VAL A 199 -4.94 13.84 -6.25
C VAL A 199 -6.01 14.87 -5.88
N TYR A 200 -5.97 15.38 -4.67
CA TYR A 200 -7.06 16.17 -4.11
C TYR A 200 -6.80 17.68 -4.08
N GLU A 201 -5.53 18.09 -3.95
CA GLU A 201 -5.15 19.51 -3.91
C GLU A 201 -4.59 20.01 -5.27
N ASN A 202 -4.49 19.13 -6.27
CA ASN A 202 -3.88 19.43 -7.57
C ASN A 202 -2.43 19.93 -7.50
N SER A 203 -1.69 19.58 -6.45
CA SER A 203 -0.28 19.90 -6.32
C SER A 203 0.53 19.23 -7.43
N ASP A 204 1.57 19.88 -7.93
CA ASP A 204 2.58 19.18 -8.69
C ASP A 204 3.47 18.31 -7.78
N ILE A 205 4.39 17.55 -8.39
CA ILE A 205 5.19 16.57 -7.64
C ILE A 205 6.15 17.27 -6.67
N GLU A 206 6.74 18.40 -7.06
CA GLU A 206 7.72 19.14 -6.25
C GLU A 206 7.03 19.78 -5.05
N ASP A 207 5.90 20.46 -5.27
CA ASP A 207 5.09 21.05 -4.21
C ASP A 207 4.55 19.99 -3.25
N ALA A 208 4.06 18.85 -3.77
CA ALA A 208 3.58 17.76 -2.94
C ALA A 208 4.68 17.16 -2.06
N LEU A 209 5.91 17.06 -2.56
CA LEU A 209 7.07 16.61 -1.77
C LEU A 209 7.40 17.63 -0.68
N ASN A 210 7.51 18.89 -1.01
CA ASN A 210 7.83 19.96 -0.05
C ASN A 210 6.80 20.03 1.08
N LEU A 211 5.50 19.99 0.74
CA LEU A 211 4.41 19.97 1.73
C LEU A 211 4.50 18.73 2.64
N SER A 212 4.81 17.55 2.10
CA SER A 212 4.93 16.35 2.90
C SER A 212 6.10 16.40 3.91
N LEU A 213 7.21 17.05 3.53
CA LEU A 213 8.36 17.25 4.41
C LEU A 213 8.08 18.28 5.52
N ILE A 214 7.34 19.36 5.23
CA ILE A 214 6.91 20.35 6.23
C ILE A 214 6.06 19.67 7.32
N HIS A 215 5.12 18.81 6.96
CA HIS A 215 4.28 18.10 7.91
C HIS A 215 5.04 17.17 8.87
N ILE A 216 6.23 16.70 8.47
CA ILE A 216 7.10 15.90 9.35
C ILE A 216 7.91 16.79 10.29
N SER A 217 8.40 17.94 9.79
CA SER A 217 9.25 18.86 10.56
C SER A 217 8.45 19.73 11.53
N GLU A 218 7.18 20.02 11.21
CA GLU A 218 6.26 20.81 12.03
C GLU A 218 4.98 20.01 12.32
N PRO A 219 5.02 19.01 13.22
CA PRO A 219 3.82 18.30 13.61
C PRO A 219 2.86 19.31 14.21
N THR A 220 1.69 19.48 13.57
CA THR A 220 0.64 20.39 14.00
C THR A 220 0.34 20.15 15.48
N ARG A 221 0.58 21.18 16.30
CA ARG A 221 0.13 21.21 17.69
C ARG A 221 -1.40 21.24 17.67
N HIS A 222 -2.00 20.11 17.94
CA HIS A 222 -3.42 20.00 18.29
C HIS A 222 -3.56 19.90 19.80
#